data_0a60112f2ea8d35fd5ade876f03b26ab
#
_entry.id   0a60112f2ea8d35fd5ade876f03b26ab
#
_cell.length_a   1.000
_cell.length_b   1.000
_cell.length_c   1.000
_cell.angle_alpha   90.00
_cell.angle_beta   90.00
_cell.angle_gamma   90.00
#
_symmetry.space_group_name_H-M   'P 1'
#
loop_
_entity.id
_entity.type
_entity.pdbx_description
1 polymer ?
#
loop_
_entity_poly.entity_id
_entity_poly.type
_entity_poly.pdbx_seq_one_letter_code
_entity_poly.pdbx_strand_id
1 'polypeptide(L)'
;KNRCSHAPNYLAGYQGAMMAPTEILALQHYQSLKKMFKKYKINIALLTGHLSQKEKNDIYQQLENGQIDIIIGTHALFQEKVQYNQLGLVITDEQHRFGVEQRKALKDKGNKVDFLVMTATPIPRTLAISLYGDMDVSMIKTLPNGRKKVITKFIKGTSMRPILKDLKDYLLKGGQCYVVCPLVNESEAITGRNASDISKAMAQYFKGQYEVGLVHGQMSDEEKNKIMNAFKENKIQILVSTTVIEVGVDVSNANMMVIYNAERFGLSQLHQLRGRVGRSKEQGYCYLLSEATHSEQKERLEFLENHHDGFEVSEYDLKIRGPGDLLGQKQSGLPTFMIGDIFKDYHILEITRKDAFEAMNQHQDDEKIIKLLSEIKNNLIKNNEYID
;
A
#
# COMPACT_ATOMS: atom_id res chain seq x y z
N LYS A 1 11.93 10.09 1.05
CA LYS A 1 11.90 11.42 1.69
C LYS A 1 11.14 11.39 3.03
N ASN A 2 10.13 10.55 3.20
CA ASN A 2 9.29 10.53 4.42
C ASN A 2 9.96 9.89 5.65
N ARG A 3 11.11 9.24 5.50
CA ARG A 3 11.82 8.58 6.61
C ARG A 3 12.44 9.54 7.63
N CYS A 4 12.58 10.82 7.30
CA CYS A 4 13.16 11.84 8.18
C CYS A 4 12.13 12.63 9.00
N SER A 5 10.82 12.37 8.83
CA SER A 5 9.76 13.10 9.53
C SER A 5 9.77 12.92 11.05
N HIS A 6 10.32 11.81 11.56
CA HIS A 6 10.48 11.59 13.00
C HIS A 6 11.59 12.41 13.65
N ALA A 7 12.60 12.86 12.90
CA ALA A 7 13.73 13.57 13.48
C ALA A 7 13.35 14.94 14.11
N PRO A 8 12.53 15.78 13.47
CA PRO A 8 12.05 17.01 14.10
C PRO A 8 11.26 16.77 15.40
N ASN A 9 10.41 15.75 15.42
CA ASN A 9 9.63 15.41 16.63
C ASN A 9 10.50 14.97 17.79
N TYR A 10 11.51 14.14 17.55
CA TYR A 10 12.47 13.75 18.57
C TYR A 10 13.21 14.96 19.16
N LEU A 11 13.67 15.88 18.33
CA LEU A 11 14.35 17.10 18.79
C LEU A 11 13.44 18.01 19.63
N ALA A 12 12.12 17.92 19.41
CA ALA A 12 11.12 18.64 20.18
C ALA A 12 10.65 17.87 21.44
N GLY A 13 11.19 16.66 21.72
CA GLY A 13 10.84 15.84 22.88
C GLY A 13 9.59 14.98 22.69
N TYR A 14 9.05 14.88 21.47
CA TYR A 14 7.87 14.06 21.17
C TYR A 14 8.26 12.67 20.67
N GLN A 15 7.38 11.71 20.92
CA GLN A 15 7.49 10.35 20.41
C GLN A 15 6.83 10.22 19.03
N GLY A 16 7.37 9.33 18.19
CA GLY A 16 6.81 8.98 16.90
C GLY A 16 6.38 7.52 16.83
N ALA A 17 5.20 7.26 16.28
CA ALA A 17 4.70 5.93 15.99
C ALA A 17 4.62 5.67 14.48
N MET A 18 5.13 4.53 14.01
CA MET A 18 5.01 4.12 12.62
C MET A 18 4.30 2.77 12.51
N MET A 19 3.15 2.78 11.87
CA MET A 19 2.32 1.60 11.69
C MET A 19 2.48 1.01 10.30
N ALA A 20 2.72 -0.29 10.24
CA ALA A 20 2.80 -1.07 9.02
C ALA A 20 1.73 -2.17 9.02
N PRO A 21 1.19 -2.55 7.84
CA PRO A 21 0.10 -3.53 7.76
C PRO A 21 0.54 -4.96 8.11
N THR A 22 1.83 -5.26 8.03
CA THR A 22 2.37 -6.59 8.34
C THR A 22 3.65 -6.50 9.14
N GLU A 23 3.96 -7.57 9.87
CA GLU A 23 5.19 -7.67 10.67
C GLU A 23 6.46 -7.59 9.83
N ILE A 24 6.42 -8.17 8.62
CA ILE A 24 7.56 -8.10 7.69
C ILE A 24 7.88 -6.66 7.33
N LEU A 25 6.86 -5.86 7.01
CA LEU A 25 7.04 -4.44 6.72
C LEU A 25 7.48 -3.65 7.95
N ALA A 26 6.89 -3.94 9.11
CA ALA A 26 7.30 -3.33 10.37
C ALA A 26 8.79 -3.59 10.65
N LEU A 27 9.24 -4.82 10.49
CA LEU A 27 10.65 -5.20 10.65
C LEU A 27 11.56 -4.50 9.63
N GLN A 28 11.14 -4.38 8.38
CA GLN A 28 11.92 -3.66 7.35
C GLN A 28 12.06 -2.17 7.67
N HIS A 29 10.96 -1.51 8.09
CA HIS A 29 10.99 -0.13 8.53
C HIS A 29 11.91 0.04 9.76
N TYR A 30 11.79 -0.86 10.74
CA TYR A 30 12.66 -0.88 11.91
C TYR A 30 14.14 -0.96 11.55
N GLN A 31 14.53 -1.93 10.74
CA GLN A 31 15.92 -2.09 10.30
C GLN A 31 16.42 -0.87 9.52
N SER A 32 15.57 -0.31 8.66
CA SER A 32 15.91 0.86 7.85
C SER A 32 16.10 2.11 8.70
N LEU A 33 15.20 2.37 9.66
CA LEU A 33 15.30 3.52 10.55
C LEU A 33 16.47 3.35 11.52
N LYS A 34 16.69 2.16 12.08
CA LYS A 34 17.84 1.86 12.94
C LYS A 34 19.17 2.10 12.22
N LYS A 35 19.27 1.72 10.94
CA LYS A 35 20.45 2.01 10.11
C LYS A 35 20.62 3.51 9.85
N MET A 36 19.52 4.21 9.56
CA MET A 36 19.51 5.65 9.25
C MET A 36 19.93 6.48 10.46
N PHE A 37 19.38 6.16 11.62
CA PHE A 37 19.61 6.90 12.85
C PHE A 37 20.77 6.36 13.70
N LYS A 38 21.58 5.43 13.17
CA LYS A 38 22.70 4.80 13.90
C LYS A 38 23.66 5.81 14.55
N LYS A 39 23.82 7.00 13.95
CA LYS A 39 24.71 8.07 14.44
C LYS A 39 24.06 8.98 15.49
N TYR A 40 22.77 8.80 15.75
CA TYR A 40 21.99 9.62 16.65
C TYR A 40 21.60 8.80 17.87
N LYS A 41 21.44 9.47 19.03
CA LYS A 41 20.98 8.83 20.26
C LYS A 41 19.45 8.72 20.26
N ILE A 42 18.90 7.94 19.33
CA ILE A 42 17.46 7.73 19.17
C ILE A 42 17.16 6.27 19.48
N ASN A 43 16.27 6.05 20.44
CA ASN A 43 15.82 4.74 20.85
C ASN A 43 14.63 4.30 19.98
N ILE A 44 14.84 3.27 19.19
CA ILE A 44 13.82 2.75 18.27
C ILE A 44 13.41 1.35 18.71
N ALA A 45 12.12 1.13 18.91
CA ALA A 45 11.53 -0.16 19.28
C ALA A 45 10.66 -0.74 18.17
N LEU A 46 10.49 -2.07 18.21
CA LEU A 46 9.60 -2.82 17.31
C LEU A 46 8.57 -3.56 18.18
N LEU A 47 7.28 -3.34 17.90
CA LEU A 47 6.17 -4.01 18.59
C LEU A 47 5.36 -4.84 17.60
N THR A 48 5.47 -6.16 17.70
CA THR A 48 4.77 -7.11 16.82
C THR A 48 4.05 -8.21 17.62
N GLY A 49 3.20 -8.98 16.95
CA GLY A 49 2.43 -10.07 17.55
C GLY A 49 3.28 -11.18 18.16
N HIS A 50 4.42 -11.50 17.53
CA HIS A 50 5.30 -12.62 17.92
C HIS A 50 6.14 -12.39 19.18
N LEU A 51 6.21 -11.16 19.68
CA LEU A 51 6.92 -10.88 20.91
C LEU A 51 6.23 -11.57 22.10
N SER A 52 7.04 -12.08 23.04
CA SER A 52 6.55 -12.62 24.30
C SER A 52 5.84 -11.54 25.13
N GLN A 53 4.95 -11.95 26.02
CA GLN A 53 4.24 -11.00 26.88
C GLN A 53 5.19 -10.17 27.76
N LYS A 54 6.31 -10.75 28.16
CA LYS A 54 7.34 -10.02 28.94
C LYS A 54 7.97 -8.90 28.11
N GLU A 55 8.41 -9.21 26.90
CA GLU A 55 9.01 -8.22 25.98
C GLU A 55 8.01 -7.09 25.65
N LYS A 56 6.73 -7.44 25.43
CA LYS A 56 5.68 -6.44 25.21
C LYS A 56 5.52 -5.51 26.42
N ASN A 57 5.47 -6.06 27.62
CA ASN A 57 5.34 -5.28 28.85
C ASN A 57 6.54 -4.35 29.06
N ASP A 58 7.75 -4.83 28.78
CA ASP A 58 8.97 -4.00 28.87
C ASP A 58 8.92 -2.83 27.88
N ILE A 59 8.45 -3.07 26.65
CA ILE A 59 8.27 -2.02 25.64
C ILE A 59 7.20 -1.02 26.09
N TYR A 60 6.08 -1.48 26.66
CA TYR A 60 5.01 -0.60 27.14
C TYR A 60 5.51 0.35 28.24
N GLN A 61 6.24 -0.16 29.20
CA GLN A 61 6.83 0.66 30.27
C GLN A 61 7.84 1.67 29.75
N GLN A 62 8.73 1.26 28.84
CA GLN A 62 9.72 2.16 28.23
C GLN A 62 9.05 3.25 27.40
N LEU A 63 7.94 2.94 26.71
CA LEU A 63 7.18 3.89 25.91
C LEU A 63 6.48 4.92 26.79
N GLU A 64 5.81 4.48 27.85
CA GLU A 64 5.12 5.33 28.84
C GLU A 64 6.10 6.24 29.59
N ASN A 65 7.31 5.74 29.89
CA ASN A 65 8.36 6.51 30.55
C ASN A 65 9.16 7.43 29.60
N GLY A 66 8.81 7.49 28.30
CA GLY A 66 9.50 8.32 27.31
C GLY A 66 10.92 7.85 26.97
N GLN A 67 11.27 6.59 27.25
CA GLN A 67 12.58 6.01 26.92
C GLN A 67 12.68 5.54 25.47
N ILE A 68 11.54 5.35 24.80
CA ILE A 68 11.45 5.04 23.38
C ILE A 68 11.02 6.29 22.62
N ASP A 69 11.83 6.70 21.64
CA ASP A 69 11.57 7.88 20.82
C ASP A 69 10.74 7.54 19.58
N ILE A 70 10.99 6.37 19.00
CA ILE A 70 10.28 5.90 17.81
C ILE A 70 9.84 4.46 18.04
N ILE A 71 8.55 4.20 17.91
CA ILE A 71 8.03 2.84 17.90
C ILE A 71 7.49 2.47 16.52
N ILE A 72 7.81 1.26 16.07
CA ILE A 72 7.32 0.70 14.82
C ILE A 72 6.56 -0.56 15.15
N GLY A 73 5.43 -0.78 14.50
CA GLY A 73 4.66 -2.00 14.75
C GLY A 73 3.50 -2.18 13.79
N THR A 74 2.68 -3.16 14.11
CA THR A 74 1.44 -3.44 13.40
C THR A 74 0.24 -2.88 14.18
N HIS A 75 -0.93 -3.47 14.02
CA HIS A 75 -2.13 -3.13 14.79
C HIS A 75 -1.95 -3.18 16.33
N ALA A 76 -0.85 -3.75 16.81
CA ALA A 76 -0.54 -3.76 18.23
C ALA A 76 -0.36 -2.35 18.82
N LEU A 77 0.02 -1.35 18.00
CA LEU A 77 0.30 0.02 18.45
C LEU A 77 -0.93 0.78 18.97
N PHE A 78 -2.15 0.42 18.54
CA PHE A 78 -3.37 1.09 19.02
C PHE A 78 -4.13 0.31 20.08
N GLN A 79 -3.58 -0.81 20.59
CA GLN A 79 -4.17 -1.50 21.73
C GLN A 79 -4.22 -0.57 22.94
N GLU A 80 -5.27 -0.66 23.76
CA GLU A 80 -5.47 0.19 24.93
C GLU A 80 -4.29 0.18 25.91
N LYS A 81 -3.62 -0.96 26.01
CA LYS A 81 -2.44 -1.15 26.89
C LYS A 81 -1.21 -0.36 26.47
N VAL A 82 -1.16 0.14 25.24
CA VAL A 82 -0.04 0.94 24.74
C VAL A 82 -0.28 2.40 25.11
N GLN A 83 0.47 2.90 26.07
CA GLN A 83 0.44 4.29 26.51
C GLN A 83 1.72 5.00 26.03
N TYR A 84 1.55 6.24 25.57
CA TYR A 84 2.65 7.09 25.14
C TYR A 84 2.87 8.21 26.16
N ASN A 85 4.12 8.59 26.37
CA ASN A 85 4.43 9.76 27.21
C ASN A 85 4.01 11.05 26.51
N GLN A 86 4.51 11.28 25.28
CA GLN A 86 4.20 12.44 24.46
C GLN A 86 4.17 12.05 22.99
N LEU A 87 3.08 11.45 22.52
CA LEU A 87 2.92 11.11 21.10
C LEU A 87 2.68 12.40 20.30
N GLY A 88 3.57 12.70 19.35
CA GLY A 88 3.47 13.89 18.49
C GLY A 88 3.29 13.58 17.01
N LEU A 89 3.71 12.38 16.54
CA LEU A 89 3.58 12.02 15.13
C LEU A 89 3.18 10.57 14.98
N VAL A 90 2.17 10.32 14.18
CA VAL A 90 1.79 8.99 13.72
C VAL A 90 1.99 8.90 12.20
N ILE A 91 2.69 7.87 11.75
CA ILE A 91 2.85 7.53 10.33
C ILE A 91 2.17 6.20 10.08
N THR A 92 1.26 6.15 9.11
CA THR A 92 0.65 4.90 8.64
C THR A 92 1.08 4.60 7.21
N ASP A 93 1.60 3.39 6.99
CA ASP A 93 1.94 2.89 5.66
C ASP A 93 0.81 2.01 5.12
N GLU A 94 0.52 2.10 3.81
CA GLU A 94 -0.57 1.37 3.14
C GLU A 94 -1.94 1.56 3.80
N GLN A 95 -2.37 2.81 3.90
CA GLN A 95 -3.58 3.26 4.60
C GLN A 95 -4.84 2.45 4.30
N HIS A 96 -5.03 1.98 3.06
CA HIS A 96 -6.24 1.24 2.65
C HIS A 96 -6.47 -0.05 3.45
N ARG A 97 -5.49 -0.50 4.21
CA ARG A 97 -5.56 -1.67 5.09
C ARG A 97 -5.98 -1.36 6.53
N PHE A 98 -6.20 -0.08 6.85
CA PHE A 98 -6.57 0.35 8.20
C PHE A 98 -7.95 1.03 8.21
N GLY A 99 -8.80 0.61 9.14
CA GLY A 99 -10.12 1.22 9.35
C GLY A 99 -10.06 2.64 9.92
N VAL A 100 -11.14 3.40 9.76
CA VAL A 100 -11.29 4.75 10.32
C VAL A 100 -11.16 4.74 11.86
N GLU A 101 -11.78 3.77 12.52
CA GLU A 101 -11.73 3.62 13.98
C GLU A 101 -10.32 3.40 14.52
N GLN A 102 -9.48 2.67 13.77
CA GLN A 102 -8.10 2.42 14.17
C GLN A 102 -7.24 3.69 14.12
N ARG A 103 -7.51 4.57 13.15
CA ARG A 103 -6.84 5.87 13.05
C ARG A 103 -7.27 6.81 14.17
N LYS A 104 -8.57 6.82 14.48
CA LYS A 104 -9.13 7.58 15.60
C LYS A 104 -8.49 7.14 16.92
N ALA A 105 -8.41 5.83 17.17
CA ALA A 105 -7.79 5.27 18.36
C ALA A 105 -6.31 5.67 18.55
N LEU A 106 -5.55 5.88 17.47
CA LEU A 106 -4.18 6.41 17.57
C LEU A 106 -4.14 7.92 17.77
N LYS A 107 -5.03 8.66 17.14
CA LYS A 107 -5.15 10.11 17.33
C LYS A 107 -5.49 10.45 18.80
N ASP A 108 -6.37 9.65 19.39
CA ASP A 108 -6.82 9.83 20.78
C ASP A 108 -5.75 9.49 21.85
N LYS A 109 -4.63 8.87 21.45
CA LYS A 109 -3.50 8.54 22.37
C LYS A 109 -2.54 9.70 22.64
N GLY A 110 -2.73 10.84 22.00
CA GLY A 110 -1.89 12.02 22.24
C GLY A 110 -2.68 13.32 22.06
N ASN A 111 -2.12 14.41 22.60
CA ASN A 111 -2.72 15.73 22.48
C ASN A 111 -2.14 16.45 21.26
N LYS A 112 -2.96 16.74 20.23
CA LYS A 112 -2.54 17.35 18.95
C LYS A 112 -1.50 16.52 18.18
N VAL A 113 -1.84 15.28 17.87
CA VAL A 113 -0.97 14.36 17.12
C VAL A 113 -1.03 14.69 15.63
N ASP A 114 0.14 14.93 15.02
CA ASP A 114 0.27 15.03 13.58
C ASP A 114 0.12 13.65 12.93
N PHE A 115 -0.62 13.58 11.84
CA PHE A 115 -0.92 12.33 11.15
C PHE A 115 -0.39 12.35 9.72
N LEU A 116 0.55 11.46 9.40
CA LEU A 116 1.06 11.26 8.04
C LEU A 116 0.59 9.93 7.48
N VAL A 117 -0.21 10.00 6.47
CA VAL A 117 -0.72 8.83 5.77
C VAL A 117 0.08 8.60 4.50
N MET A 118 0.54 7.36 4.30
CA MET A 118 1.24 6.96 3.09
C MET A 118 0.48 5.85 2.37
N THR A 119 0.48 5.90 1.06
CA THR A 119 -0.03 4.81 0.22
C THR A 119 0.82 4.66 -1.02
N ALA A 120 1.05 3.41 -1.44
CA ALA A 120 1.66 3.10 -2.71
C ALA A 120 0.62 2.98 -3.85
N THR A 121 -0.67 2.85 -3.51
CA THR A 121 -1.74 3.00 -4.50
C THR A 121 -1.91 4.48 -4.81
N PRO A 122 -1.66 4.90 -6.05
CA PRO A 122 -1.97 6.26 -6.43
C PRO A 122 -3.47 6.49 -6.27
N ILE A 123 -3.83 7.42 -5.41
CA ILE A 123 -5.22 7.88 -5.32
C ILE A 123 -5.33 9.04 -6.30
N PRO A 124 -6.26 9.03 -7.27
CA PRO A 124 -6.50 10.17 -8.11
C PRO A 124 -6.64 11.43 -7.24
N ARG A 125 -6.02 12.52 -7.67
CA ARG A 125 -6.05 13.78 -6.90
C ARG A 125 -7.47 14.22 -6.57
N THR A 126 -8.38 13.99 -7.51
CA THR A 126 -9.82 14.18 -7.39
C THR A 126 -10.38 13.49 -6.16
N LEU A 127 -10.13 12.19 -6.07
CA LEU A 127 -10.65 11.36 -5.00
C LEU A 127 -9.95 11.68 -3.66
N ALA A 128 -8.65 11.99 -3.70
CA ALA A 128 -7.91 12.37 -2.51
C ALA A 128 -8.45 13.64 -1.87
N ILE A 129 -8.79 14.66 -2.67
CA ILE A 129 -9.38 15.92 -2.18
C ILE A 129 -10.76 15.67 -1.58
N SER A 130 -11.56 14.80 -2.19
CA SER A 130 -12.92 14.50 -1.71
C SER A 130 -12.93 13.66 -0.43
N LEU A 131 -11.98 12.71 -0.31
CA LEU A 131 -11.90 11.82 0.86
C LEU A 131 -11.14 12.42 2.04
N TYR A 132 -10.21 13.32 1.77
CA TYR A 132 -9.27 13.88 2.75
C TYR A 132 -9.27 15.40 2.66
N GLY A 133 -10.45 16.01 2.60
CA GLY A 133 -10.63 17.44 2.43
C GLY A 133 -9.92 18.32 3.47
N ASP A 134 -9.69 17.77 4.65
CA ASP A 134 -8.98 18.36 5.79
C ASP A 134 -7.46 18.09 5.80
N MET A 135 -6.96 17.29 4.84
CA MET A 135 -5.54 16.91 4.78
C MET A 135 -4.81 17.57 3.62
N ASP A 136 -3.54 17.90 3.85
CA ASP A 136 -2.62 18.29 2.78
C ASP A 136 -2.13 17.06 2.01
N VAL A 137 -2.22 17.12 0.69
CA VAL A 137 -1.84 16.02 -0.20
C VAL A 137 -0.51 16.32 -0.88
N SER A 138 0.49 15.49 -0.63
CA SER A 138 1.80 15.53 -1.30
C SER A 138 2.00 14.32 -2.20
N MET A 139 2.32 14.55 -3.47
CA MET A 139 2.53 13.49 -4.46
C MET A 139 3.99 13.38 -4.90
N ILE A 140 4.54 12.17 -4.91
CA ILE A 140 5.87 11.87 -5.43
C ILE A 140 5.70 11.25 -6.82
N LYS A 141 5.90 12.06 -7.86
CA LYS A 141 5.73 11.63 -9.27
C LYS A 141 7.03 11.10 -9.91
N THR A 142 8.19 11.41 -9.35
CA THR A 142 9.48 11.04 -9.93
C THR A 142 9.99 9.70 -9.42
N LEU A 143 10.45 8.85 -10.33
CA LEU A 143 11.14 7.62 -9.97
C LEU A 143 12.51 7.95 -9.32
N PRO A 144 13.02 7.12 -8.41
CA PRO A 144 14.38 7.23 -7.91
C PRO A 144 15.40 7.18 -9.05
N ASN A 145 16.51 7.91 -8.90
CA ASN A 145 17.59 7.94 -9.91
C ASN A 145 18.10 6.55 -10.24
N GLY A 146 18.23 6.25 -11.54
CA GLY A 146 18.73 4.98 -12.04
C GLY A 146 17.72 3.85 -12.14
N ARG A 147 16.47 4.06 -11.74
CA ARG A 147 15.40 3.08 -11.90
C ARG A 147 14.87 3.12 -13.33
N LYS A 148 14.84 1.95 -14.01
CA LYS A 148 14.27 1.80 -15.35
C LYS A 148 12.77 1.54 -15.27
N LYS A 149 12.05 1.96 -16.29
CA LYS A 149 10.63 1.58 -16.45
C LYS A 149 10.52 0.08 -16.67
N VAL A 150 9.54 -0.56 -16.03
CA VAL A 150 9.29 -2.00 -16.21
C VAL A 150 8.67 -2.23 -17.59
N ILE A 151 9.26 -3.11 -18.38
CA ILE A 151 8.69 -3.54 -19.66
C ILE A 151 7.51 -4.46 -19.34
N THR A 152 6.32 -4.00 -19.66
CA THR A 152 5.08 -4.77 -19.48
C THR A 152 4.64 -5.33 -20.81
N LYS A 153 4.22 -6.61 -20.86
CA LYS A 153 3.71 -7.26 -22.07
C LYS A 153 2.43 -8.02 -21.76
N PHE A 154 1.36 -7.69 -22.48
CA PHE A 154 0.15 -8.48 -22.48
C PHE A 154 0.27 -9.65 -23.46
N ILE A 155 -0.01 -10.87 -22.97
CA ILE A 155 0.07 -12.12 -23.75
C ILE A 155 -1.30 -12.79 -23.73
N LYS A 156 -1.85 -12.98 -24.91
CA LYS A 156 -3.13 -13.68 -25.08
C LYS A 156 -2.97 -15.17 -24.76
N GLY A 157 -3.76 -15.64 -23.83
CA GLY A 157 -3.74 -17.02 -23.32
C GLY A 157 -2.99 -17.13 -21.98
N THR A 158 -3.07 -18.32 -21.38
CA THR A 158 -2.43 -18.63 -20.09
C THR A 158 -1.17 -19.49 -20.23
N SER A 159 -0.70 -19.73 -21.46
CA SER A 159 0.51 -20.50 -21.70
C SER A 159 1.78 -19.67 -21.47
N MET A 160 2.73 -20.20 -20.70
CA MET A 160 4.06 -19.59 -20.55
C MET A 160 5.00 -19.82 -21.74
N ARG A 161 4.63 -20.64 -22.72
CA ARG A 161 5.51 -20.98 -23.85
C ARG A 161 6.14 -19.75 -24.53
N PRO A 162 5.40 -18.65 -24.80
CA PRO A 162 5.97 -17.46 -25.43
C PRO A 162 7.06 -16.78 -24.64
N ILE A 163 7.07 -16.94 -23.30
CA ILE A 163 8.00 -16.24 -22.39
C ILE A 163 9.07 -17.16 -21.81
N LEU A 164 9.01 -18.48 -22.08
CA LEU A 164 9.96 -19.45 -21.51
C LEU A 164 11.42 -19.15 -21.88
N LYS A 165 11.67 -18.64 -23.08
CA LYS A 165 13.02 -18.24 -23.48
C LYS A 165 13.51 -17.08 -22.65
N ASP A 166 12.71 -16.02 -22.56
CA ASP A 166 13.04 -14.81 -21.77
C ASP A 166 13.27 -15.17 -20.29
N LEU A 167 12.43 -16.06 -19.75
CA LEU A 167 12.56 -16.54 -18.37
C LEU A 167 13.87 -17.32 -18.18
N LYS A 168 14.19 -18.27 -19.07
CA LYS A 168 15.46 -19.03 -18.98
C LYS A 168 16.68 -18.12 -19.08
N ASP A 169 16.69 -17.22 -20.05
CA ASP A 169 17.81 -16.28 -20.25
C ASP A 169 17.98 -15.38 -19.03
N TYR A 170 16.89 -15.03 -18.36
CA TYR A 170 16.91 -14.22 -17.16
C TYR A 170 17.43 -15.02 -15.93
N LEU A 171 16.96 -16.24 -15.74
CA LEU A 171 17.41 -17.13 -14.66
C LEU A 171 18.91 -17.50 -14.80
N LEU A 172 19.39 -17.73 -16.04
CA LEU A 172 20.80 -17.98 -16.32
C LEU A 172 21.73 -16.83 -15.89
N LYS A 173 21.22 -15.60 -15.89
CA LYS A 173 21.95 -14.41 -15.39
C LYS A 173 21.89 -14.26 -13.88
N GLY A 174 21.34 -15.23 -13.16
CA GLY A 174 21.17 -15.20 -11.71
C GLY A 174 19.94 -14.43 -11.21
N GLY A 175 19.03 -14.07 -12.13
CA GLY A 175 17.78 -13.40 -11.79
C GLY A 175 16.77 -14.33 -11.12
N GLN A 176 15.74 -13.73 -10.53
CA GLN A 176 14.62 -14.43 -9.88
C GLN A 176 13.28 -13.95 -10.43
N CYS A 177 12.29 -14.84 -10.44
CA CYS A 177 10.99 -14.59 -11.02
C CYS A 177 9.86 -14.79 -10.01
N TYR A 178 8.92 -13.83 -9.98
CA TYR A 178 7.62 -14.00 -9.34
C TYR A 178 6.61 -14.54 -10.36
N VAL A 179 5.82 -15.53 -9.93
CA VAL A 179 4.68 -16.04 -10.69
C VAL A 179 3.43 -15.87 -9.81
N VAL A 180 2.55 -14.98 -10.19
CA VAL A 180 1.38 -14.60 -9.40
C VAL A 180 0.12 -15.19 -10.03
N CYS A 181 -0.67 -15.87 -9.20
CA CYS A 181 -1.96 -16.45 -9.55
C CYS A 181 -3.08 -15.72 -8.80
N PRO A 182 -4.25 -15.48 -9.39
CA PRO A 182 -5.36 -14.85 -8.70
C PRO A 182 -5.89 -15.72 -7.55
N LEU A 183 -6.40 -15.07 -6.50
CA LEU A 183 -7.27 -15.74 -5.53
C LEU A 183 -8.64 -15.93 -6.17
N VAL A 184 -9.26 -17.09 -5.99
CA VAL A 184 -10.65 -17.32 -6.36
C VAL A 184 -11.44 -17.54 -5.07
N ASN A 185 -12.66 -16.99 -5.01
CA ASN A 185 -13.52 -17.02 -3.84
C ASN A 185 -13.70 -18.44 -3.27
N GLU A 186 -13.96 -18.54 -1.97
CA GLU A 186 -14.02 -19.76 -1.15
C GLU A 186 -14.95 -20.87 -1.68
N SER A 187 -15.91 -20.56 -2.56
CA SER A 187 -16.80 -21.53 -3.21
C SER A 187 -16.12 -22.38 -4.29
N GLU A 188 -14.95 -21.97 -4.76
CA GLU A 188 -14.16 -22.70 -5.75
C GLU A 188 -12.83 -23.11 -5.13
N ALA A 189 -12.79 -24.29 -4.52
CA ALA A 189 -11.57 -24.97 -4.06
C ALA A 189 -10.51 -25.19 -5.17
N ILE A 190 -10.69 -24.52 -6.30
CA ILE A 190 -9.99 -24.64 -7.57
C ILE A 190 -8.69 -23.83 -7.60
N THR A 191 -8.52 -22.77 -6.80
CA THR A 191 -7.41 -21.84 -6.99
C THR A 191 -6.15 -22.16 -6.22
N GLY A 192 -6.28 -22.73 -5.03
CA GLY A 192 -5.12 -23.31 -4.36
C GLY A 192 -4.53 -24.44 -5.24
N ARG A 193 -5.38 -25.10 -6.03
CA ARG A 193 -4.96 -26.07 -7.05
C ARG A 193 -4.21 -25.39 -8.19
N ASN A 194 -4.68 -24.28 -8.73
CA ASN A 194 -4.00 -23.60 -9.85
C ASN A 194 -2.59 -23.12 -9.49
N ALA A 195 -2.38 -22.46 -8.35
CA ALA A 195 -1.04 -22.06 -7.93
C ALA A 195 -0.15 -23.27 -7.63
N SER A 196 -0.70 -24.30 -6.98
CA SER A 196 0.00 -25.56 -6.70
C SER A 196 0.34 -26.32 -7.99
N ASP A 197 -0.58 -26.37 -8.96
CA ASP A 197 -0.38 -27.08 -10.22
C ASP A 197 0.66 -26.36 -11.08
N ILE A 198 0.61 -25.02 -11.14
CA ILE A 198 1.63 -24.21 -11.81
C ILE A 198 2.99 -24.40 -11.13
N SER A 199 3.04 -24.39 -9.80
CA SER A 199 4.28 -24.63 -9.05
C SER A 199 4.86 -26.01 -9.35
N LYS A 200 4.05 -27.06 -9.34
CA LYS A 200 4.47 -28.44 -9.66
C LYS A 200 4.95 -28.55 -11.10
N ALA A 201 4.22 -27.96 -12.06
CA ALA A 201 4.59 -27.97 -13.48
C ALA A 201 5.93 -27.25 -13.70
N MET A 202 6.14 -26.11 -13.05
CA MET A 202 7.41 -25.37 -13.11
C MET A 202 8.54 -26.13 -12.44
N ALA A 203 8.31 -26.72 -11.27
CA ALA A 203 9.30 -27.54 -10.58
C ALA A 203 9.71 -28.77 -11.43
N GLN A 204 8.77 -29.39 -12.12
CA GLN A 204 9.07 -30.49 -13.03
C GLN A 204 9.85 -30.02 -14.26
N TYR A 205 9.47 -28.87 -14.85
CA TYR A 205 10.13 -28.32 -16.03
C TYR A 205 11.57 -27.88 -15.78
N PHE A 206 11.83 -27.30 -14.61
CA PHE A 206 13.15 -26.80 -14.19
C PHE A 206 13.91 -27.75 -13.27
N LYS A 207 13.45 -28.99 -13.14
CA LYS A 207 14.03 -30.00 -12.25
C LYS A 207 15.55 -30.11 -12.41
N GLY A 208 16.27 -29.96 -11.29
CA GLY A 208 17.73 -30.02 -11.26
C GLY A 208 18.47 -28.77 -11.81
N GLN A 209 17.74 -27.74 -12.23
CA GLN A 209 18.30 -26.48 -12.69
C GLN A 209 17.96 -25.32 -11.75
N TYR A 210 16.71 -25.18 -11.36
CA TYR A 210 16.22 -24.09 -10.52
C TYR A 210 15.20 -24.59 -9.50
N GLU A 211 15.25 -24.01 -8.31
CA GLU A 211 14.30 -24.31 -7.23
C GLU A 211 13.04 -23.42 -7.37
N VAL A 212 11.88 -24.06 -7.17
CA VAL A 212 10.57 -23.43 -7.23
C VAL A 212 9.91 -23.46 -5.86
N GLY A 213 9.59 -22.29 -5.32
CA GLY A 213 8.85 -22.14 -4.07
C GLY A 213 7.38 -21.83 -4.33
N LEU A 214 6.51 -22.20 -3.39
CA LEU A 214 5.07 -21.88 -3.41
C LEU A 214 4.68 -21.18 -2.11
N VAL A 215 3.97 -20.05 -2.22
CA VAL A 215 3.40 -19.32 -1.07
C VAL A 215 1.92 -19.01 -1.34
N HIS A 216 1.05 -19.35 -0.40
CA HIS A 216 -0.39 -19.05 -0.49
C HIS A 216 -1.00 -18.73 0.87
N GLY A 217 -2.22 -18.17 0.87
CA GLY A 217 -2.87 -17.63 2.06
C GLY A 217 -3.06 -18.63 3.20
N GLN A 218 -3.27 -19.92 2.90
CA GLN A 218 -3.55 -20.97 3.89
C GLN A 218 -2.31 -21.49 4.65
N MET A 219 -1.10 -21.09 4.22
CA MET A 219 0.14 -21.45 4.91
C MET A 219 0.29 -20.68 6.21
N SER A 220 0.94 -21.29 7.20
CA SER A 220 1.33 -20.61 8.43
C SER A 220 2.33 -19.47 8.13
N ASP A 221 2.40 -18.49 9.01
CA ASP A 221 3.33 -17.38 8.83
C ASP A 221 4.79 -17.83 8.92
N GLU A 222 5.08 -18.86 9.70
CA GLU A 222 6.41 -19.49 9.77
C GLU A 222 6.83 -20.11 8.43
N GLU A 223 5.94 -20.88 7.80
CA GLU A 223 6.18 -21.48 6.48
C GLU A 223 6.40 -20.42 5.41
N LYS A 224 5.52 -19.39 5.38
CA LYS A 224 5.65 -18.25 4.47
C LYS A 224 7.02 -17.57 4.65
N ASN A 225 7.39 -17.28 5.90
CA ASN A 225 8.66 -16.62 6.21
C ASN A 225 9.88 -17.45 5.79
N LYS A 226 9.83 -18.78 6.00
CA LYS A 226 10.89 -19.70 5.58
C LYS A 226 11.12 -19.65 4.08
N ILE A 227 10.03 -19.75 3.28
CA ILE A 227 10.11 -19.71 1.82
C ILE A 227 10.56 -18.34 1.32
N MET A 228 10.01 -17.26 1.91
CA MET A 228 10.38 -15.89 1.53
C MET A 228 11.85 -15.59 1.83
N ASN A 229 12.39 -16.09 2.95
CA ASN A 229 13.80 -15.94 3.27
C ASN A 229 14.68 -16.75 2.30
N ALA A 230 14.29 -17.99 1.96
CA ALA A 230 15.00 -18.79 0.97
C ALA A 230 14.98 -18.12 -0.43
N PHE A 231 13.89 -17.47 -0.80
CA PHE A 231 13.82 -16.69 -2.03
C PHE A 231 14.71 -15.44 -1.95
N LYS A 232 14.70 -14.71 -0.84
CA LYS A 232 15.57 -13.54 -0.63
C LYS A 232 17.06 -13.91 -0.68
N GLU A 233 17.43 -15.09 -0.17
CA GLU A 233 18.80 -15.63 -0.20
C GLU A 233 19.17 -16.26 -1.55
N ASN A 234 18.32 -16.18 -2.56
CA ASN A 234 18.48 -16.80 -3.88
C ASN A 234 18.65 -18.34 -3.86
N LYS A 235 18.15 -19.00 -2.81
CA LYS A 235 18.02 -20.47 -2.76
C LYS A 235 16.85 -20.96 -3.60
N ILE A 236 15.85 -20.13 -3.78
CA ILE A 236 14.69 -20.32 -4.66
C ILE A 236 14.77 -19.29 -5.77
N GLN A 237 14.68 -19.67 -7.03
CA GLN A 237 14.77 -18.77 -8.17
C GLN A 237 13.40 -18.41 -8.74
N ILE A 238 12.39 -19.25 -8.56
CA ILE A 238 11.03 -19.02 -9.02
C ILE A 238 10.09 -19.11 -7.83
N LEU A 239 9.37 -18.04 -7.55
CA LEU A 239 8.38 -17.99 -6.47
C LEU A 239 6.98 -17.90 -7.04
N VAL A 240 6.24 -19.02 -6.95
CA VAL A 240 4.82 -19.05 -7.29
C VAL A 240 4.01 -18.60 -6.07
N SER A 241 3.08 -17.70 -6.26
CA SER A 241 2.23 -17.28 -5.17
C SER A 241 0.83 -16.90 -5.61
N THR A 242 -0.09 -16.90 -4.65
CA THR A 242 -1.32 -16.14 -4.75
C THR A 242 -1.05 -14.67 -4.39
N THR A 243 -2.07 -13.81 -4.31
CA THR A 243 -1.97 -12.36 -4.05
C THR A 243 -1.18 -11.94 -2.78
N VAL A 244 -0.70 -12.89 -1.99
CA VAL A 244 0.06 -12.64 -0.74
C VAL A 244 1.35 -11.86 -0.95
N ILE A 245 1.91 -11.80 -2.17
CA ILE A 245 3.13 -11.02 -2.50
C ILE A 245 2.90 -9.51 -2.48
N GLU A 246 1.67 -9.03 -2.37
CA GLU A 246 1.39 -7.58 -2.26
C GLU A 246 2.12 -6.93 -1.09
N VAL A 247 2.61 -7.73 -0.13
CA VAL A 247 3.17 -7.24 1.12
C VAL A 247 4.68 -7.42 1.19
N GLY A 248 5.40 -6.37 0.81
CA GLY A 248 6.54 -5.85 1.55
C GLY A 248 7.91 -6.51 1.41
N VAL A 249 8.13 -7.64 0.76
CA VAL A 249 9.49 -8.18 0.65
C VAL A 249 10.21 -7.58 -0.57
N ASP A 250 11.29 -6.86 -0.30
CA ASP A 250 12.15 -6.32 -1.34
C ASP A 250 13.25 -7.33 -1.68
N VAL A 251 13.17 -7.92 -2.89
CA VAL A 251 14.18 -8.85 -3.42
C VAL A 251 14.78 -8.22 -4.66
N SER A 252 15.99 -7.72 -4.53
CA SER A 252 16.68 -6.95 -5.58
C SER A 252 16.91 -7.72 -6.88
N ASN A 253 17.07 -9.06 -6.81
CA ASN A 253 17.30 -9.92 -7.96
C ASN A 253 15.99 -10.36 -8.67
N ALA A 254 14.82 -10.12 -8.06
CA ALA A 254 13.55 -10.50 -8.63
C ALA A 254 13.01 -9.39 -9.53
N ASN A 255 13.50 -9.30 -10.76
CA ASN A 255 13.09 -8.28 -11.73
C ASN A 255 12.20 -8.84 -12.85
N MET A 256 11.72 -10.07 -12.73
CA MET A 256 10.74 -10.65 -13.63
C MET A 256 9.48 -11.04 -12.87
N MET A 257 8.32 -10.73 -13.45
CA MET A 257 7.01 -11.09 -12.91
C MET A 257 6.13 -11.66 -14.02
N VAL A 258 5.45 -12.74 -13.72
CA VAL A 258 4.42 -13.35 -14.58
C VAL A 258 3.12 -13.39 -13.80
N ILE A 259 2.06 -12.81 -14.36
CA ILE A 259 0.75 -12.77 -13.73
C ILE A 259 -0.21 -13.61 -14.55
N TYR A 260 -0.69 -14.70 -13.98
CA TYR A 260 -1.71 -15.56 -14.57
C TYR A 260 -3.10 -14.99 -14.42
N ASN A 261 -3.96 -15.17 -15.45
CA ASN A 261 -5.33 -14.67 -15.45
C ASN A 261 -5.40 -13.20 -15.02
N ALA A 262 -4.57 -12.38 -15.66
CA ALA A 262 -4.39 -10.98 -15.29
C ALA A 262 -5.70 -10.17 -15.35
N GLU A 263 -6.69 -10.59 -16.16
CA GLU A 263 -8.02 -10.00 -16.24
C GLU A 263 -8.82 -10.07 -14.92
N ARG A 264 -8.45 -10.98 -14.02
CA ARG A 264 -9.12 -11.15 -12.71
C ARG A 264 -8.62 -10.16 -11.66
N PHE A 265 -7.53 -9.45 -11.93
CA PHE A 265 -6.97 -8.45 -11.02
C PHE A 265 -7.50 -7.05 -11.34
N GLY A 266 -7.61 -6.21 -10.33
CA GLY A 266 -7.83 -4.78 -10.51
C GLY A 266 -6.60 -4.11 -11.11
N LEU A 267 -6.79 -3.01 -11.88
CA LEU A 267 -5.67 -2.27 -12.48
C LEU A 267 -4.70 -1.74 -11.43
N SER A 268 -5.21 -1.19 -10.34
CA SER A 268 -4.38 -0.72 -9.22
C SER A 268 -3.56 -1.85 -8.60
N GLN A 269 -4.14 -3.06 -8.49
CA GLN A 269 -3.46 -4.26 -7.99
C GLN A 269 -2.37 -4.73 -8.95
N LEU A 270 -2.66 -4.79 -10.26
CA LEU A 270 -1.67 -5.11 -11.28
C LEU A 270 -0.52 -4.11 -11.29
N HIS A 271 -0.82 -2.82 -11.12
CA HIS A 271 0.19 -1.78 -11.00
C HIS A 271 1.09 -1.97 -9.77
N GLN A 272 0.54 -2.31 -8.62
CA GLN A 272 1.30 -2.63 -7.41
C GLN A 272 2.20 -3.84 -7.61
N LEU A 273 1.67 -4.93 -8.20
CA LEU A 273 2.44 -6.13 -8.53
C LEU A 273 3.58 -5.79 -9.49
N ARG A 274 3.31 -5.06 -10.58
CA ARG A 274 4.35 -4.55 -11.50
C ARG A 274 5.41 -3.73 -10.76
N GLY A 275 5.02 -2.94 -9.78
CA GLY A 275 5.92 -2.15 -8.94
C GLY A 275 6.84 -2.96 -8.03
N ARG A 276 6.60 -4.27 -7.88
CA ARG A 276 7.48 -5.18 -7.11
C ARG A 276 8.74 -5.55 -7.86
N VAL A 277 8.74 -5.50 -9.18
CA VAL A 277 9.91 -5.73 -10.02
C VAL A 277 10.51 -4.40 -10.51
N GLY A 278 11.74 -4.43 -11.04
CA GLY A 278 12.44 -3.23 -11.50
C GLY A 278 12.85 -2.29 -10.36
N ARG A 279 13.13 -2.82 -9.16
CA ARG A 279 13.63 -2.04 -8.01
C ARG A 279 15.13 -1.87 -8.01
N SER A 280 15.83 -2.68 -8.79
CA SER A 280 17.27 -2.58 -9.02
C SER A 280 17.59 -1.68 -10.22
N LYS A 281 18.88 -1.56 -10.56
CA LYS A 281 19.33 -0.88 -11.80
C LYS A 281 19.09 -1.72 -13.06
N GLU A 282 18.74 -3.00 -12.89
CA GLU A 282 18.46 -3.91 -14.00
C GLU A 282 17.07 -3.66 -14.60
N GLN A 283 16.86 -4.13 -15.82
CA GLN A 283 15.59 -4.03 -16.51
C GLN A 283 14.57 -4.96 -15.86
N GLY A 284 13.44 -4.40 -15.44
CA GLY A 284 12.29 -5.17 -14.95
C GLY A 284 11.35 -5.59 -16.08
N TYR A 285 10.77 -6.78 -15.96
CA TYR A 285 9.81 -7.35 -16.91
C TYR A 285 8.54 -7.80 -16.19
N CYS A 286 7.38 -7.50 -16.77
CA CYS A 286 6.08 -7.93 -16.27
C CYS A 286 5.25 -8.50 -17.41
N TYR A 287 4.89 -9.78 -17.32
CA TYR A 287 4.10 -10.48 -18.31
C TYR A 287 2.70 -10.74 -17.76
N LEU A 288 1.69 -10.25 -18.49
CA LEU A 288 0.27 -10.39 -18.16
C LEU A 288 -0.32 -11.48 -19.04
N LEU A 289 -0.53 -12.68 -18.49
CA LEU A 289 -1.16 -13.79 -19.20
C LEU A 289 -2.68 -13.73 -18.99
N SER A 290 -3.46 -13.74 -20.06
CA SER A 290 -4.91 -13.59 -19.94
C SER A 290 -5.66 -14.26 -21.08
N GLU A 291 -6.77 -14.92 -20.74
CA GLU A 291 -7.77 -15.44 -21.67
C GLU A 291 -8.97 -14.50 -21.84
N ALA A 292 -8.79 -13.21 -21.53
CA ALA A 292 -9.86 -12.23 -21.63
C ALA A 292 -10.54 -12.27 -23.00
N THR A 293 -11.86 -12.49 -23.00
CA THR A 293 -12.71 -12.49 -24.20
C THR A 293 -13.40 -11.15 -24.38
N HIS A 294 -13.73 -10.46 -23.28
CA HIS A 294 -14.40 -9.17 -23.32
C HIS A 294 -13.43 -8.04 -23.70
N SER A 295 -13.88 -7.12 -24.55
CA SER A 295 -13.10 -5.97 -25.03
C SER A 295 -12.58 -5.12 -23.86
N GLU A 296 -13.41 -4.84 -22.90
CA GLU A 296 -13.11 -4.02 -21.73
C GLU A 296 -11.95 -4.57 -20.88
N GLN A 297 -11.92 -5.88 -20.68
CA GLN A 297 -10.81 -6.55 -19.97
C GLN A 297 -9.50 -6.45 -20.75
N LYS A 298 -9.54 -6.61 -22.08
CA LYS A 298 -8.37 -6.46 -22.95
C LYS A 298 -7.85 -5.03 -22.91
N GLU A 299 -8.73 -4.04 -23.12
CA GLU A 299 -8.38 -2.62 -23.08
C GLU A 299 -7.68 -2.23 -21.78
N ARG A 300 -8.14 -2.76 -20.64
CA ARG A 300 -7.48 -2.55 -19.35
C ARG A 300 -6.04 -3.09 -19.31
N LEU A 301 -5.81 -4.29 -19.84
CA LEU A 301 -4.48 -4.89 -19.86
C LEU A 301 -3.56 -4.19 -20.85
N GLU A 302 -4.06 -3.82 -22.04
CA GLU A 302 -3.35 -3.03 -23.04
C GLU A 302 -3.03 -1.61 -22.51
N PHE A 303 -3.96 -1.02 -21.75
CA PHE A 303 -3.69 0.25 -21.08
C PHE A 303 -2.49 0.12 -20.11
N LEU A 304 -2.47 -0.91 -19.28
CA LEU A 304 -1.37 -1.14 -18.34
C LEU A 304 -0.04 -1.46 -19.04
N GLU A 305 -0.07 -2.10 -20.20
CA GLU A 305 1.11 -2.36 -21.05
C GLU A 305 1.77 -1.05 -21.50
N ASN A 306 0.96 -0.07 -21.92
CA ASN A 306 1.40 1.19 -22.50
C ASN A 306 1.65 2.31 -21.51
N HIS A 307 1.02 2.25 -20.31
CA HIS A 307 1.09 3.31 -19.30
C HIS A 307 1.88 2.85 -18.06
N HIS A 308 2.87 3.67 -17.68
CA HIS A 308 3.77 3.36 -16.57
C HIS A 308 3.50 4.19 -15.32
N ASP A 309 2.89 5.36 -15.48
CA ASP A 309 2.55 6.24 -14.36
C ASP A 309 1.38 5.67 -13.57
N GLY A 310 1.57 5.55 -12.26
CA GLY A 310 0.53 5.00 -11.38
C GLY A 310 -0.69 5.91 -11.25
N PHE A 311 -0.51 7.22 -11.38
CA PHE A 311 -1.63 8.17 -11.34
C PHE A 311 -2.50 8.03 -12.58
N GLU A 312 -1.89 7.92 -13.79
CA GLU A 312 -2.63 7.66 -15.03
C GLU A 312 -3.41 6.33 -14.95
N VAL A 313 -2.78 5.27 -14.41
CA VAL A 313 -3.43 3.96 -14.21
C VAL A 313 -4.61 4.07 -13.25
N SER A 314 -4.45 4.82 -12.16
CA SER A 314 -5.51 4.99 -11.17
C SER A 314 -6.66 5.86 -11.69
N GLU A 315 -6.38 6.91 -12.44
CA GLU A 315 -7.40 7.73 -13.10
C GLU A 315 -8.20 6.93 -14.13
N TYR A 316 -7.52 6.09 -14.89
CA TYR A 316 -8.17 5.20 -15.86
C TYR A 316 -9.03 4.13 -15.18
N ASP A 317 -8.55 3.51 -14.08
CA ASP A 317 -9.31 2.53 -13.28
C ASP A 317 -10.58 3.18 -12.71
N LEU A 318 -10.47 4.42 -12.22
CA LEU A 318 -11.59 5.20 -11.72
C LEU A 318 -12.62 5.51 -12.81
N LYS A 319 -12.17 5.89 -14.00
CA LYS A 319 -13.04 6.20 -15.14
C LYS A 319 -13.87 5.00 -15.60
N ILE A 320 -13.28 3.79 -15.59
CA ILE A 320 -13.96 2.56 -16.03
C ILE A 320 -14.93 2.05 -14.97
N ARG A 321 -14.48 1.94 -13.72
CA ARG A 321 -15.28 1.33 -12.64
C ARG A 321 -16.31 2.27 -12.06
N GLY A 322 -16.11 3.56 -12.23
CA GLY A 322 -16.86 4.56 -11.49
C GLY A 322 -16.45 4.64 -10.00
N PRO A 323 -16.95 5.64 -9.30
CA PRO A 323 -16.57 5.91 -7.90
C PRO A 323 -17.04 4.86 -6.90
N GLY A 324 -18.17 4.21 -7.15
CA GLY A 324 -18.83 3.30 -6.21
C GLY A 324 -18.04 2.02 -5.94
N ASP A 325 -17.40 1.48 -6.96
CA ASP A 325 -16.67 0.20 -6.87
C ASP A 325 -15.26 0.34 -6.27
N LEU A 326 -14.63 1.52 -6.41
CA LEU A 326 -13.27 1.76 -5.91
C LEU A 326 -13.23 1.89 -4.39
N LEU A 327 -14.31 2.31 -3.78
CA LEU A 327 -14.42 2.58 -2.35
C LEU A 327 -15.04 1.41 -1.56
N GLY A 328 -15.48 0.36 -2.27
CA GLY A 328 -16.21 -0.75 -1.68
C GLY A 328 -17.57 -0.30 -1.12
N GLN A 329 -18.61 -1.07 -1.32
CA GLN A 329 -20.00 -0.76 -0.88
C GLN A 329 -20.17 -0.51 0.63
N LYS A 330 -19.10 -0.48 1.44
CA LYS A 330 -19.12 -0.34 2.90
C LYS A 330 -18.25 0.76 3.48
N GLN A 331 -17.52 1.56 2.67
CA GLN A 331 -16.94 2.80 3.22
C GLN A 331 -17.98 3.92 3.14
N SER A 332 -18.85 3.94 4.15
CA SER A 332 -19.69 5.08 4.51
C SER A 332 -18.78 6.29 4.81
N GLY A 333 -18.58 7.18 3.87
CA GLY A 333 -17.71 8.33 4.08
C GLY A 333 -17.48 9.21 2.85
N LEU A 334 -18.06 8.88 1.69
CA LEU A 334 -18.10 9.86 0.61
C LEU A 334 -19.16 10.91 0.93
N PRO A 335 -18.80 12.20 0.92
CA PRO A 335 -19.80 13.24 0.99
C PRO A 335 -20.74 13.09 -0.22
N THR A 336 -22.01 12.87 0.04
CA THR A 336 -23.07 12.98 -0.99
C THR A 336 -23.26 14.44 -1.28
N PHE A 337 -22.80 14.90 -2.45
CA PHE A 337 -23.10 16.26 -2.87
C PHE A 337 -24.58 16.40 -3.19
N MET A 338 -25.20 17.47 -2.71
CA MET A 338 -26.60 17.78 -3.06
C MET A 338 -26.74 18.12 -4.55
N ILE A 339 -25.70 18.71 -5.15
CA ILE A 339 -25.66 19.14 -6.55
C ILE A 339 -24.23 18.85 -7.04
N GLY A 340 -24.12 18.15 -8.17
CA GLY A 340 -22.83 17.88 -8.80
C GLY A 340 -22.33 16.44 -8.61
N ASP A 341 -21.41 16.08 -9.48
CA ASP A 341 -20.73 14.80 -9.52
C ASP A 341 -19.25 15.01 -9.22
N ILE A 342 -18.72 14.34 -8.20
CA ILE A 342 -17.31 14.46 -7.76
C ILE A 342 -16.31 14.34 -8.92
N PHE A 343 -16.65 13.58 -9.94
CA PHE A 343 -15.76 13.26 -11.05
C PHE A 343 -15.95 14.18 -12.25
N LYS A 344 -17.20 14.50 -12.58
CA LYS A 344 -17.51 15.38 -13.70
C LYS A 344 -17.21 16.83 -13.36
N ASP A 345 -17.49 17.21 -12.11
CA ASP A 345 -17.41 18.58 -11.63
C ASP A 345 -16.15 18.84 -10.78
N TYR A 346 -15.13 17.98 -10.94
CA TYR A 346 -13.88 18.06 -10.17
C TYR A 346 -13.24 19.45 -10.22
N HIS A 347 -13.21 20.08 -11.40
CA HIS A 347 -12.62 21.40 -11.54
C HIS A 347 -13.34 22.45 -10.69
N ILE A 348 -14.64 22.32 -10.56
CA ILE A 348 -15.46 23.16 -9.69
C ILE A 348 -15.10 22.89 -8.22
N LEU A 349 -14.92 21.64 -7.85
CA LEU A 349 -14.53 21.25 -6.49
C LEU A 349 -13.15 21.82 -6.10
N GLU A 350 -12.17 21.84 -7.01
CA GLU A 350 -10.87 22.47 -6.76
C GLU A 350 -10.98 23.98 -6.53
N ILE A 351 -11.78 24.65 -7.36
CA ILE A 351 -12.01 26.11 -7.25
C ILE A 351 -12.71 26.41 -5.93
N THR A 352 -13.82 25.74 -5.66
CA THR A 352 -14.62 25.99 -4.45
C THR A 352 -13.85 25.71 -3.16
N ARG A 353 -12.98 24.70 -3.16
CA ARG A 353 -12.08 24.43 -2.03
C ARG A 353 -11.10 25.57 -1.82
N LYS A 354 -10.47 26.06 -2.90
CA LYS A 354 -9.53 27.18 -2.83
C LYS A 354 -10.22 28.42 -2.30
N ASP A 355 -11.39 28.74 -2.83
CA ASP A 355 -12.18 29.89 -2.41
C ASP A 355 -12.63 29.79 -0.95
N ALA A 356 -13.00 28.57 -0.50
CA ALA A 356 -13.35 28.34 0.91
C ALA A 356 -12.15 28.57 1.84
N PHE A 357 -10.95 28.08 1.48
CA PHE A 357 -9.72 28.35 2.25
C PHE A 357 -9.37 29.85 2.26
N GLU A 358 -9.53 30.55 1.15
CA GLU A 358 -9.29 31.98 1.07
C GLU A 358 -10.28 32.77 1.93
N ALA A 359 -11.56 32.41 1.86
CA ALA A 359 -12.61 33.00 2.68
C ALA A 359 -12.34 32.80 4.18
N MET A 360 -11.95 31.59 4.58
CA MET A 360 -11.64 31.27 5.98
C MET A 360 -10.39 31.97 6.50
N ASN A 361 -9.38 32.19 5.66
CA ASN A 361 -8.12 32.81 6.11
C ASN A 361 -8.12 34.34 6.02
N GLN A 362 -8.83 34.94 5.05
CA GLN A 362 -8.74 36.36 4.78
C GLN A 362 -10.02 37.13 5.10
N HIS A 363 -11.16 36.45 5.19
CA HIS A 363 -12.49 37.06 5.32
C HIS A 363 -13.30 36.50 6.48
N GLN A 364 -12.65 36.08 7.58
CA GLN A 364 -13.32 35.49 8.73
C GLN A 364 -14.35 36.41 9.38
N ASP A 365 -14.14 37.73 9.32
CA ASP A 365 -15.00 38.74 9.91
C ASP A 365 -16.10 39.26 8.96
N ASP A 366 -16.19 38.72 7.73
CA ASP A 366 -17.26 39.09 6.79
C ASP A 366 -18.61 38.51 7.26
N GLU A 367 -19.61 39.37 7.42
CA GLU A 367 -20.94 38.98 7.88
C GLU A 367 -21.59 37.86 7.02
N LYS A 368 -21.32 37.87 5.70
CA LYS A 368 -21.83 36.84 4.78
C LYS A 368 -21.17 35.49 5.06
N ILE A 369 -19.87 35.46 5.33
CA ILE A 369 -19.12 34.25 5.68
C ILE A 369 -19.61 33.73 7.03
N ILE A 370 -19.76 34.58 8.04
CA ILE A 370 -20.27 34.21 9.36
C ILE A 370 -21.67 33.59 9.25
N LYS A 371 -22.55 34.20 8.45
CA LYS A 371 -23.89 33.70 8.21
C LYS A 371 -23.86 32.32 7.54
N LEU A 372 -23.07 32.16 6.48
CA LEU A 372 -22.90 30.88 5.77
C LEU A 372 -22.39 29.79 6.70
N LEU A 373 -21.37 30.06 7.52
CA LEU A 373 -20.84 29.11 8.51
C LEU A 373 -21.90 28.70 9.53
N SER A 374 -22.72 29.65 9.99
CA SER A 374 -23.81 29.35 10.94
C SER A 374 -24.88 28.44 10.31
N GLU A 375 -25.22 28.65 9.04
CA GLU A 375 -26.16 27.81 8.29
C GLU A 375 -25.60 26.40 8.06
N ILE A 376 -24.32 26.28 7.67
CA ILE A 376 -23.62 24.98 7.51
C ILE A 376 -23.62 24.24 8.84
N LYS A 377 -23.20 24.88 9.94
CA LYS A 377 -23.19 24.27 11.27
C LYS A 377 -24.56 23.76 11.70
N ASN A 378 -25.62 24.54 11.48
CA ASN A 378 -26.98 24.14 11.81
C ASN A 378 -27.46 22.94 10.98
N ASN A 379 -27.08 22.86 9.71
CA ASN A 379 -27.41 21.73 8.84
C ASN A 379 -26.67 20.44 9.25
N LEU A 380 -25.38 20.54 9.63
CA LEU A 380 -24.59 19.42 10.11
C LEU A 380 -25.14 18.86 11.44
N ILE A 381 -25.54 19.74 12.36
CA ILE A 381 -26.18 19.34 13.63
C ILE A 381 -27.51 18.62 13.35
N LYS A 382 -28.31 19.07 12.39
CA LYS A 382 -29.58 18.43 12.02
C LYS A 382 -29.40 17.05 11.42
N ASN A 383 -28.30 16.81 10.72
CA ASN A 383 -28.02 15.52 10.07
C ASN A 383 -27.24 14.52 10.95
N ASN A 384 -27.02 14.83 12.23
CA ASN A 384 -26.17 14.04 13.13
C ASN A 384 -24.74 13.80 12.62
N GLU A 385 -24.26 14.63 11.72
CA GLU A 385 -22.88 14.61 11.26
C GLU A 385 -22.04 15.45 12.24
N TYR A 386 -21.28 14.79 13.10
CA TYR A 386 -20.33 15.47 13.99
C TYR A 386 -19.18 16.03 13.17
N ILE A 387 -18.95 17.33 13.32
CA ILE A 387 -17.71 17.98 12.91
C ILE A 387 -16.77 17.85 14.11
N ASP A 388 -15.76 17.00 14.00
CA ASP A 388 -14.61 17.01 14.91
C ASP A 388 -13.48 17.87 14.32
#